data_eb15eb0193b118dbd3a41da5bc6e9b39
#
_entry.id   eb15eb0193b118dbd3a41da5bc6e9b39
#
_cell.length_a   1.000
_cell.length_b   1.000
_cell.length_c   1.000
_cell.angle_alpha   90.00
_cell.angle_beta   90.00
_cell.angle_gamma   90.00
#
_symmetry.space_group_name_H-M   'P 1'
#
loop_
_entity.id
_entity.type
_entity.pdbx_description
1 polymer ?
#
loop_
_entity_poly.entity_id
_entity_poly.type
_entity_poly.pdbx_seq_one_letter_code
_entity_poly.pdbx_strand_id
1 'polypeptide(L)'
;MRRLTLLAALLALALPFTARAQDGTSAAKPAFSAMVKETRKFTITAIDKASRVVTVKNAKGDTMSVECGDEVKNFAQLKVGDVVTTVYTESLTLHVEGAGEPEATTETMSGSAKLGEKPAASVAERTTVKAKITAIDKMKGTATLQTMSGEHFTVTADDKANLDKVQVGNTVVATYTVAHAISVSKPAAKPAAKSTTKTKG
;
A
#
# COMPACT_ATOMS: atom_id res chain seq x y z
N MET A 1 1.76 16.03 16.42
CA MET A 1 2.47 17.08 15.69
C MET A 1 3.62 16.58 14.80
N ARG A 2 4.29 15.46 15.10
CA ARG A 2 5.42 14.91 14.27
C ARG A 2 5.01 14.27 12.94
N ARG A 3 3.74 13.90 12.76
CA ARG A 3 3.27 13.16 11.55
C ARG A 3 2.88 14.08 10.38
N LEU A 4 2.56 15.33 10.63
CA LEU A 4 2.18 16.29 9.58
C LEU A 4 3.37 16.80 8.77
N THR A 5 4.56 16.89 9.39
CA THR A 5 5.80 17.30 8.73
C THR A 5 6.34 16.24 7.74
N LEU A 6 6.01 14.96 7.93
CA LEU A 6 6.39 13.88 7.00
C LEU A 6 5.58 13.94 5.69
N LEU A 7 4.33 14.40 5.72
CA LEU A 7 3.50 14.52 4.52
C LEU A 7 3.98 15.62 3.56
N ALA A 8 4.50 16.73 4.12
CA ALA A 8 5.07 17.81 3.31
C ALA A 8 6.38 17.41 2.62
N ALA A 9 7.15 16.51 3.22
CA ALA A 9 8.39 16.00 2.62
C ALA A 9 8.15 14.95 1.53
N LEU A 10 7.02 14.20 1.59
CA LEU A 10 6.69 13.19 0.56
C LEU A 10 6.21 13.81 -0.76
N LEU A 11 5.68 15.03 -0.72
CA LEU A 11 5.22 15.74 -1.93
C LEU A 11 6.37 16.24 -2.83
N ALA A 12 7.61 16.22 -2.34
CA ALA A 12 8.81 16.66 -3.07
C ALA A 12 9.56 15.54 -3.80
N LEU A 13 9.13 14.27 -3.69
CA LEU A 13 9.78 13.15 -4.36
C LEU A 13 9.14 12.93 -5.75
N ALA A 14 9.61 13.71 -6.74
CA ALA A 14 9.35 13.45 -8.16
C ALA A 14 10.14 12.21 -8.60
N LEU A 15 9.50 11.04 -8.56
CA LEU A 15 9.99 9.85 -9.24
C LEU A 15 9.26 9.69 -10.58
N PRO A 16 9.94 9.39 -11.68
CA PRO A 16 9.28 9.12 -12.96
C PRO A 16 8.63 7.73 -12.89
N PHE A 17 7.34 7.67 -12.68
CA PHE A 17 6.56 6.42 -12.73
C PHE A 17 5.62 6.42 -13.94
N THR A 18 5.74 5.39 -14.77
CA THR A 18 4.77 5.08 -15.83
C THR A 18 3.48 4.55 -15.22
N ALA A 19 2.40 5.32 -15.32
CA ALA A 19 1.08 4.96 -14.83
C ALA A 19 0.44 3.87 -15.69
N ARG A 20 -0.05 2.80 -15.05
CA ARG A 20 -0.94 1.81 -15.65
C ARG A 20 -2.34 2.01 -15.09
N ALA A 21 -3.30 2.27 -15.96
CA ALA A 21 -4.69 2.50 -15.61
C ALA A 21 -5.38 1.23 -15.10
N GLN A 22 -6.16 1.34 -14.02
CA GLN A 22 -7.17 0.37 -13.63
C GLN A 22 -8.56 1.01 -13.78
N ASP A 23 -9.41 0.38 -14.59
CA ASP A 23 -10.82 0.75 -14.77
C ASP A 23 -11.66 0.32 -13.57
N GLY A 24 -12.56 1.18 -13.13
CA GLY A 24 -13.65 0.82 -12.23
C GLY A 24 -14.28 1.99 -11.48
N THR A 25 -15.47 2.40 -11.90
CA THR A 25 -16.45 3.33 -11.29
C THR A 25 -16.02 4.79 -11.11
N SER A 26 -16.81 5.65 -11.73
CA SER A 26 -16.87 7.12 -11.80
C SER A 26 -16.47 7.90 -10.52
N ALA A 27 -15.23 7.73 -10.06
CA ALA A 27 -14.54 8.69 -9.23
C ALA A 27 -13.67 9.55 -10.15
N ALA A 28 -13.58 10.84 -9.90
CA ALA A 28 -12.73 11.75 -10.67
C ALA A 28 -11.35 11.10 -10.86
N LYS A 29 -10.93 10.97 -12.13
CA LYS A 29 -9.66 10.31 -12.48
C LYS A 29 -8.54 11.00 -11.68
N PRO A 30 -7.74 10.28 -10.89
CA PRO A 30 -6.69 10.91 -10.10
C PRO A 30 -5.73 11.64 -11.05
N ALA A 31 -5.39 12.88 -10.72
CA ALA A 31 -4.42 13.67 -11.46
C ALA A 31 -3.00 13.07 -11.36
N PHE A 32 -2.75 12.33 -10.28
CA PHE A 32 -1.51 11.63 -10.04
C PHE A 32 -1.78 10.37 -9.20
N SER A 33 -1.06 9.28 -9.46
CA SER A 33 -1.07 8.06 -8.65
C SER A 33 0.30 7.41 -8.66
N ALA A 34 0.81 7.10 -7.49
CA ALA A 34 2.04 6.33 -7.29
C ALA A 34 1.76 5.17 -6.33
N MET A 35 2.39 4.02 -6.59
CA MET A 35 2.27 2.83 -5.75
C MET A 35 3.59 2.09 -5.68
N VAL A 36 3.97 1.71 -4.46
CA VAL A 36 5.05 0.76 -4.18
C VAL A 36 4.44 -0.48 -3.59
N LYS A 37 4.84 -1.65 -4.09
CA LYS A 37 4.40 -2.95 -3.56
C LYS A 37 5.60 -3.85 -3.39
N GLU A 38 5.80 -4.33 -2.17
CA GLU A 38 6.81 -5.32 -1.85
C GLU A 38 6.15 -6.61 -1.39
N THR A 39 6.57 -7.73 -1.96
CA THR A 39 6.08 -9.06 -1.58
C THR A 39 7.25 -9.93 -1.17
N ARG A 40 7.18 -10.51 0.03
CA ARG A 40 8.18 -11.47 0.52
C ARG A 40 7.51 -12.79 0.82
N LYS A 41 8.21 -13.88 0.55
CA LYS A 41 7.75 -15.25 0.80
C LYS A 41 8.74 -15.98 1.70
N PHE A 42 8.19 -16.73 2.63
CA PHE A 42 8.92 -17.55 3.57
C PHE A 42 8.28 -18.93 3.63
N THR A 43 9.05 -19.96 3.94
CA THR A 43 8.54 -21.31 4.18
C THR A 43 8.62 -21.62 5.66
N ILE A 44 7.56 -22.15 6.26
CA ILE A 44 7.57 -22.61 7.64
C ILE A 44 8.43 -23.86 7.74
N THR A 45 9.48 -23.80 8.57
CA THR A 45 10.42 -24.92 8.78
C THR A 45 10.23 -25.62 10.12
N ALA A 46 9.70 -24.92 11.13
CA ALA A 46 9.37 -25.49 12.43
C ALA A 46 8.20 -24.74 13.08
N ILE A 47 7.45 -25.42 13.94
CA ILE A 47 6.36 -24.86 14.73
C ILE A 47 6.45 -25.41 16.13
N ASP A 48 6.68 -24.54 17.10
CA ASP A 48 6.49 -24.85 18.52
C ASP A 48 5.07 -24.44 18.92
N LYS A 49 4.22 -25.42 19.20
CA LYS A 49 2.84 -25.19 19.57
C LYS A 49 2.67 -24.70 21.00
N ALA A 50 3.60 -25.03 21.89
CA ALA A 50 3.52 -24.67 23.30
C ALA A 50 3.84 -23.19 23.50
N SER A 51 4.91 -22.71 22.87
CA SER A 51 5.33 -21.32 22.91
C SER A 51 4.72 -20.46 21.77
N ARG A 52 3.93 -21.08 20.87
CA ARG A 52 3.37 -20.45 19.66
C ARG A 52 4.43 -19.79 18.76
N VAL A 53 5.63 -20.33 18.72
CA VAL A 53 6.74 -19.84 17.90
C VAL A 53 6.78 -20.60 16.57
N VAL A 54 6.87 -19.85 15.47
CA VAL A 54 7.01 -20.37 14.11
C VAL A 54 8.37 -19.97 13.57
N THR A 55 9.17 -20.94 13.13
CA THR A 55 10.42 -20.68 12.43
C THR A 55 10.15 -20.68 10.93
N VAL A 56 10.55 -19.61 10.25
CA VAL A 56 10.37 -19.45 8.81
C VAL A 56 11.72 -19.24 8.13
N LYS A 57 11.81 -19.62 6.86
CA LYS A 57 13.01 -19.53 6.03
C LYS A 57 12.68 -18.80 4.74
N ASN A 58 13.50 -17.82 4.35
CA ASN A 58 13.37 -17.12 3.08
C ASN A 58 14.04 -17.88 1.92
N ALA A 59 13.93 -17.36 0.70
CA ALA A 59 14.52 -17.96 -0.50
C ALA A 59 16.06 -17.98 -0.47
N LYS A 60 16.71 -17.09 0.31
CA LYS A 60 18.17 -17.05 0.46
C LYS A 60 18.70 -18.07 1.47
N GLY A 61 17.79 -18.69 2.24
CA GLY A 61 18.16 -19.64 3.28
C GLY A 61 18.19 -19.05 4.69
N ASP A 62 18.01 -17.74 4.86
CA ASP A 62 17.99 -17.11 6.16
C ASP A 62 16.74 -17.53 6.92
N THR A 63 16.91 -17.82 8.22
CA THR A 63 15.83 -18.23 9.11
C THR A 63 15.53 -17.18 10.14
N MET A 64 14.26 -17.06 10.52
CA MET A 64 13.81 -16.23 11.62
C MET A 64 12.71 -16.93 12.40
N SER A 65 12.64 -16.67 13.70
CA SER A 65 11.57 -17.15 14.56
C SER A 65 10.61 -16.01 14.87
N VAL A 66 9.31 -16.30 14.78
CA VAL A 66 8.23 -15.35 15.01
C VAL A 66 7.28 -15.93 16.05
N GLU A 67 7.08 -15.22 17.14
CA GLU A 67 6.06 -15.54 18.13
C GLU A 67 4.70 -15.06 17.61
N CYS A 68 3.71 -15.96 17.63
CA CYS A 68 2.35 -15.69 17.19
C CYS A 68 1.47 -15.42 18.40
N GLY A 69 1.02 -14.20 18.58
CA GLY A 69 0.11 -13.83 19.66
C GLY A 69 -1.28 -14.48 19.53
N ASP A 70 -2.14 -14.22 20.50
CA ASP A 70 -3.50 -14.80 20.56
C ASP A 70 -4.44 -14.26 19.48
N GLU A 71 -4.09 -13.15 18.82
CA GLU A 71 -4.79 -12.61 17.68
C GLU A 71 -4.73 -13.54 16.46
N VAL A 72 -3.71 -14.44 16.38
CA VAL A 72 -3.63 -15.48 15.34
C VAL A 72 -4.55 -16.64 15.72
N LYS A 73 -5.86 -16.45 15.54
CA LYS A 73 -6.90 -17.43 15.93
C LYS A 73 -6.75 -18.78 15.25
N ASN A 74 -6.24 -18.79 14.02
CA ASN A 74 -6.12 -20.00 13.19
C ASN A 74 -4.71 -20.64 13.31
N PHE A 75 -3.96 -20.39 14.37
CA PHE A 75 -2.60 -20.93 14.59
C PHE A 75 -2.52 -22.46 14.41
N ALA A 76 -3.54 -23.19 14.88
CA ALA A 76 -3.63 -24.65 14.76
C ALA A 76 -3.64 -25.15 13.31
N GLN A 77 -3.98 -24.30 12.34
CA GLN A 77 -4.01 -24.63 10.90
C GLN A 77 -2.64 -24.54 10.23
N LEU A 78 -1.62 -24.02 10.93
CA LEU A 78 -0.25 -23.94 10.43
C LEU A 78 0.38 -25.33 10.32
N LYS A 79 1.14 -25.56 9.27
CA LYS A 79 1.92 -26.78 9.04
C LYS A 79 3.33 -26.43 8.56
N VAL A 80 4.29 -27.26 8.93
CA VAL A 80 5.63 -27.20 8.33
C VAL A 80 5.49 -27.41 6.81
N GLY A 81 6.22 -26.59 6.05
CA GLY A 81 6.12 -26.53 4.59
C GLY A 81 5.14 -25.50 4.06
N ASP A 82 4.23 -24.96 4.89
CA ASP A 82 3.37 -23.85 4.45
C ASP A 82 4.19 -22.63 4.03
N VAL A 83 3.63 -21.86 3.12
CA VAL A 83 4.24 -20.62 2.60
C VAL A 83 3.57 -19.42 3.25
N VAL A 84 4.34 -18.64 3.98
CA VAL A 84 3.94 -17.33 4.51
C VAL A 84 4.28 -16.29 3.46
N THR A 85 3.29 -15.51 3.05
CA THR A 85 3.47 -14.38 2.15
C THR A 85 3.16 -13.09 2.90
N THR A 86 4.10 -12.16 2.92
CA THR A 86 3.88 -10.81 3.42
C THR A 86 3.82 -9.85 2.24
N VAL A 87 2.88 -8.91 2.28
CA VAL A 87 2.74 -7.85 1.29
C VAL A 87 2.73 -6.53 2.00
N TYR A 88 3.63 -5.65 1.61
CA TYR A 88 3.64 -4.24 1.94
C TYR A 88 3.18 -3.47 0.71
N THR A 89 2.26 -2.54 0.90
CA THR A 89 1.81 -1.64 -0.15
C THR A 89 1.78 -0.22 0.39
N GLU A 90 2.32 0.69 -0.38
CA GLU A 90 2.27 2.12 -0.11
C GLU A 90 1.76 2.80 -1.37
N SER A 91 0.77 3.67 -1.24
CA SER A 91 0.19 4.39 -2.37
C SER A 91 -0.13 5.82 -2.02
N LEU A 92 0.08 6.70 -2.99
CA LEU A 92 -0.32 8.11 -2.95
C LEU A 92 -1.16 8.40 -4.18
N THR A 93 -2.35 8.94 -3.97
CA THR A 93 -3.20 9.45 -5.05
C THR A 93 -3.50 10.92 -4.82
N LEU A 94 -3.48 11.70 -5.90
CA LEU A 94 -3.85 13.11 -5.89
C LEU A 94 -4.96 13.33 -6.90
N HIS A 95 -5.98 14.08 -6.53
CA HIS A 95 -7.01 14.56 -7.44
C HIS A 95 -7.51 15.93 -7.00
N VAL A 96 -8.22 16.62 -7.87
CA VAL A 96 -8.81 17.93 -7.58
C VAL A 96 -10.30 17.76 -7.47
N GLU A 97 -10.88 18.29 -6.40
CA GLU A 97 -12.33 18.45 -6.20
C GLU A 97 -12.72 19.91 -6.44
N GLY A 98 -14.03 20.16 -6.47
CA GLY A 98 -14.60 21.51 -6.50
C GLY A 98 -14.19 22.34 -5.28
N ALA A 99 -14.84 23.49 -5.11
CA ALA A 99 -14.60 24.34 -3.94
C ALA A 99 -14.91 23.60 -2.63
N GLY A 100 -14.01 23.72 -1.66
CA GLY A 100 -14.12 23.05 -0.37
C GLY A 100 -13.16 23.64 0.65
N GLU A 101 -13.30 23.17 1.89
CA GLU A 101 -12.42 23.59 2.96
C GLU A 101 -11.33 22.53 3.22
N PRO A 102 -10.14 22.95 3.73
CA PRO A 102 -9.09 22.04 4.12
C PRO A 102 -9.54 21.07 5.20
N GLU A 103 -9.19 19.78 5.04
CA GLU A 103 -9.57 18.70 5.95
C GLU A 103 -8.43 17.69 6.06
N ALA A 104 -8.34 16.99 7.17
CA ALA A 104 -7.43 15.85 7.32
C ALA A 104 -8.13 14.75 8.12
N THR A 105 -8.17 13.55 7.55
CA THR A 105 -8.75 12.36 8.17
C THR A 105 -7.77 11.19 8.12
N THR A 106 -7.81 10.34 9.15
CA THR A 106 -7.06 9.08 9.15
C THR A 106 -8.00 7.96 9.53
N GLU A 107 -8.02 6.92 8.72
CA GLU A 107 -8.83 5.73 8.90
C GLU A 107 -7.92 4.49 9.01
N THR A 108 -8.25 3.60 9.93
CA THR A 108 -7.58 2.30 10.05
C THR A 108 -8.56 1.20 9.66
N MET A 109 -8.14 0.33 8.76
CA MET A 109 -8.89 -0.83 8.32
C MET A 109 -8.11 -2.10 8.69
N SER A 110 -8.80 -3.12 9.18
CA SER A 110 -8.20 -4.42 9.48
C SER A 110 -9.05 -5.55 8.93
N GLY A 111 -8.40 -6.67 8.63
CA GLY A 111 -9.06 -7.88 8.17
C GLY A 111 -8.32 -9.11 8.66
N SER A 112 -9.04 -10.21 8.82
CA SER A 112 -8.48 -11.52 9.19
C SER A 112 -9.18 -12.64 8.45
N ALA A 113 -8.51 -13.82 8.35
CA ALA A 113 -9.11 -15.03 7.79
C ALA A 113 -10.26 -15.53 8.67
N LYS A 114 -11.22 -16.20 8.05
CA LYS A 114 -12.31 -16.89 8.75
C LYS A 114 -11.76 -18.05 9.60
N LEU A 115 -12.48 -18.38 10.66
CA LEU A 115 -12.12 -19.53 11.50
C LEU A 115 -12.08 -20.83 10.67
N GLY A 116 -11.03 -21.64 10.89
CA GLY A 116 -10.81 -22.89 10.17
C GLY A 116 -10.01 -22.75 8.87
N GLU A 117 -9.80 -21.55 8.37
CA GLU A 117 -8.92 -21.28 7.23
C GLU A 117 -7.45 -21.13 7.66
N LYS A 118 -6.53 -21.11 6.67
CA LYS A 118 -5.14 -20.75 6.94
C LYS A 118 -5.06 -19.33 7.48
N PRO A 119 -4.18 -19.03 8.44
CA PRO A 119 -4.05 -17.69 8.97
C PRO A 119 -3.79 -16.64 7.89
N ALA A 120 -4.54 -15.56 7.96
CA ALA A 120 -4.29 -14.35 7.19
C ALA A 120 -4.77 -13.14 7.99
N ALA A 121 -4.05 -12.04 7.87
CA ALA A 121 -4.41 -10.76 8.47
C ALA A 121 -3.95 -9.62 7.57
N SER A 122 -4.66 -8.52 7.64
CA SER A 122 -4.24 -7.27 7.01
C SER A 122 -4.57 -6.09 7.90
N VAL A 123 -3.76 -5.06 7.80
CA VAL A 123 -4.01 -3.75 8.37
C VAL A 123 -3.65 -2.70 7.33
N ALA A 124 -4.48 -1.69 7.20
CA ALA A 124 -4.21 -0.56 6.34
C ALA A 124 -4.54 0.73 7.11
N GLU A 125 -3.69 1.73 6.95
CA GLU A 125 -3.92 3.09 7.40
C GLU A 125 -4.05 3.97 6.15
N ARG A 126 -5.14 4.71 6.08
CA ARG A 126 -5.42 5.67 5.01
C ARG A 126 -5.49 7.06 5.62
N THR A 127 -4.63 7.94 5.16
CA THR A 127 -4.68 9.37 5.51
C THR A 127 -5.11 10.15 4.28
N THR A 128 -6.19 10.91 4.41
CA THR A 128 -6.68 11.82 3.38
C THR A 128 -6.49 13.24 3.87
N VAL A 129 -5.83 14.06 3.05
CA VAL A 129 -5.63 15.49 3.31
C VAL A 129 -6.21 16.27 2.15
N LYS A 130 -7.08 17.22 2.47
CA LYS A 130 -7.60 18.22 1.53
C LYS A 130 -6.90 19.55 1.80
N ALA A 131 -6.34 20.15 0.76
CA ALA A 131 -5.71 21.45 0.82
C ALA A 131 -6.36 22.38 -0.21
N LYS A 132 -6.68 23.62 0.21
CA LYS A 132 -7.36 24.61 -0.63
C LYS A 132 -6.36 25.32 -1.54
N ILE A 133 -6.67 25.45 -2.82
CA ILE A 133 -5.90 26.26 -3.75
C ILE A 133 -6.15 27.74 -3.44
N THR A 134 -5.11 28.45 -3.03
CA THR A 134 -5.19 29.89 -2.69
C THR A 134 -4.59 30.78 -3.76
N ALA A 135 -3.67 30.28 -4.60
CA ALA A 135 -3.13 31.00 -5.73
C ALA A 135 -2.68 30.03 -6.84
N ILE A 136 -2.72 30.51 -8.09
CA ILE A 136 -2.23 29.77 -9.27
C ILE A 136 -1.36 30.71 -10.08
N ASP A 137 -0.11 30.29 -10.37
CA ASP A 137 0.80 30.96 -11.29
C ASP A 137 1.02 30.10 -12.54
N LYS A 138 0.27 30.40 -13.60
CA LYS A 138 0.33 29.63 -14.86
C LYS A 138 1.66 29.83 -15.59
N MET A 139 2.32 30.98 -15.41
CA MET A 139 3.63 31.24 -16.05
C MET A 139 4.70 30.35 -15.44
N LYS A 140 4.76 30.27 -14.12
CA LYS A 140 5.69 29.40 -13.39
C LYS A 140 5.24 27.95 -13.41
N GLY A 141 3.95 27.65 -13.65
CA GLY A 141 3.42 26.30 -13.57
C GLY A 141 3.20 25.84 -12.12
N THR A 142 2.82 26.74 -11.22
CA THR A 142 2.71 26.44 -9.79
C THR A 142 1.34 26.78 -9.23
N ALA A 143 0.95 26.07 -8.17
CA ALA A 143 -0.22 26.38 -7.33
C ALA A 143 0.21 26.49 -5.87
N THR A 144 -0.35 27.47 -5.13
CA THR A 144 -0.20 27.59 -3.70
C THR A 144 -1.39 26.96 -3.02
N LEU A 145 -1.12 26.06 -2.08
CA LEU A 145 -2.11 25.30 -1.32
C LEU A 145 -2.09 25.71 0.14
N GLN A 146 -3.24 25.76 0.79
CA GLN A 146 -3.40 26.00 2.21
C GLN A 146 -3.95 24.73 2.89
N THR A 147 -3.29 24.32 3.96
CA THR A 147 -3.73 23.18 4.81
C THR A 147 -4.76 23.62 5.84
N MET A 148 -5.34 22.65 6.55
CA MET A 148 -6.24 22.88 7.69
C MET A 148 -5.54 23.63 8.84
N SER A 149 -4.21 23.49 9.00
CA SER A 149 -3.42 24.25 9.98
C SER A 149 -3.16 25.70 9.57
N GLY A 150 -3.57 26.11 8.38
CA GLY A 150 -3.31 27.44 7.82
C GLY A 150 -1.94 27.57 7.17
N GLU A 151 -1.15 26.51 7.12
CA GLU A 151 0.16 26.53 6.44
C GLU A 151 -0.02 26.62 4.92
N HIS A 152 0.84 27.38 4.27
CA HIS A 152 0.90 27.51 2.83
C HIS A 152 2.12 26.80 2.26
N PHE A 153 1.93 26.07 1.17
CA PHE A 153 3.02 25.46 0.42
C PHE A 153 2.76 25.54 -1.08
N THR A 154 3.82 25.61 -1.87
CA THR A 154 3.72 25.72 -3.32
C THR A 154 4.09 24.40 -3.96
N VAL A 155 3.25 23.94 -4.87
CA VAL A 155 3.48 22.74 -5.70
C VAL A 155 3.67 23.15 -7.15
N THR A 156 4.53 22.43 -7.86
CA THR A 156 4.73 22.57 -9.30
C THR A 156 3.89 21.52 -10.01
N ALA A 157 3.14 21.91 -11.03
CA ALA A 157 2.40 20.99 -11.87
C ALA A 157 3.37 20.34 -12.88
N ASP A 158 3.34 19.01 -12.98
CA ASP A 158 4.11 18.27 -13.97
C ASP A 158 3.71 18.66 -15.41
N ASP A 159 2.42 18.91 -15.62
CA ASP A 159 1.87 19.46 -16.86
C ASP A 159 1.12 20.75 -16.52
N LYS A 160 1.63 21.87 -17.04
CA LYS A 160 1.00 23.20 -16.87
C LYS A 160 -0.43 23.26 -17.37
N ALA A 161 -0.81 22.46 -18.37
CA ALA A 161 -2.18 22.37 -18.88
C ALA A 161 -3.18 21.90 -17.82
N ASN A 162 -2.73 21.22 -16.76
CA ASN A 162 -3.60 20.85 -15.65
C ASN A 162 -4.03 22.06 -14.81
N LEU A 163 -3.24 23.14 -14.80
CA LEU A 163 -3.61 24.38 -14.11
C LEU A 163 -4.75 25.14 -14.80
N ASP A 164 -5.05 24.82 -16.07
CA ASP A 164 -6.20 25.41 -16.78
C ASP A 164 -7.53 24.77 -16.36
N LYS A 165 -7.46 23.59 -15.74
CA LYS A 165 -8.63 22.82 -15.30
C LYS A 165 -9.01 23.07 -13.85
N VAL A 166 -8.23 23.87 -13.13
CA VAL A 166 -8.42 24.15 -11.71
C VAL A 166 -8.57 25.64 -11.46
N GLN A 167 -9.17 25.99 -10.34
CA GLN A 167 -9.44 27.38 -9.94
C GLN A 167 -9.04 27.60 -8.48
N VAL A 168 -8.74 28.87 -8.15
CA VAL A 168 -8.61 29.27 -6.73
C VAL A 168 -9.91 28.95 -6.01
N GLY A 169 -9.81 28.33 -4.83
CA GLY A 169 -10.95 27.82 -4.08
C GLY A 169 -11.22 26.32 -4.27
N ASN A 170 -10.71 25.67 -5.33
CA ASN A 170 -10.76 24.21 -5.43
C ASN A 170 -9.88 23.58 -4.35
N THR A 171 -10.13 22.30 -4.06
CA THR A 171 -9.33 21.51 -3.14
C THR A 171 -8.51 20.45 -3.89
N VAL A 172 -7.25 20.32 -3.51
CA VAL A 172 -6.42 19.18 -3.88
C VAL A 172 -6.56 18.14 -2.77
N VAL A 173 -6.98 16.95 -3.14
CA VAL A 173 -7.14 15.81 -2.24
C VAL A 173 -5.97 14.88 -2.43
N ALA A 174 -5.19 14.69 -1.36
CA ALA A 174 -4.11 13.73 -1.29
C ALA A 174 -4.55 12.56 -0.40
N THR A 175 -4.59 11.34 -0.96
CA THR A 175 -4.85 10.12 -0.20
C THR A 175 -3.57 9.29 -0.16
N TYR A 176 -3.04 9.11 1.03
CA TYR A 176 -1.90 8.25 1.31
C TYR A 176 -2.37 7.00 2.04
N THR A 177 -2.02 5.83 1.53
CA THR A 177 -2.39 4.56 2.14
C THR A 177 -1.15 3.70 2.33
N VAL A 178 -0.98 3.18 3.54
CA VAL A 178 -0.01 2.14 3.87
C VAL A 178 -0.77 0.89 4.26
N ALA A 179 -0.45 -0.24 3.66
CA ALA A 179 -1.08 -1.51 3.97
C ALA A 179 -0.05 -2.61 4.18
N HIS A 180 -0.27 -3.40 5.21
CA HIS A 180 0.46 -4.62 5.51
C HIS A 180 -0.50 -5.80 5.45
N ALA A 181 -0.14 -6.84 4.74
CA ALA A 181 -0.90 -8.08 4.73
C ALA A 181 0.05 -9.27 4.93
N ILE A 182 -0.44 -10.26 5.66
CA ILE A 182 0.21 -11.55 5.83
C ILE A 182 -0.81 -12.64 5.51
N SER A 183 -0.40 -13.65 4.79
CA SER A 183 -1.23 -14.82 4.51
C SER A 183 -0.41 -16.09 4.50
N VAL A 184 -1.04 -17.18 4.88
CA VAL A 184 -0.44 -18.51 4.84
C VAL A 184 -1.18 -19.37 3.83
N SER A 185 -0.44 -20.06 2.98
CA SER A 185 -0.97 -20.99 1.97
C SER A 185 -0.24 -22.33 2.03
N LYS A 186 -0.87 -23.37 1.48
CA LYS A 186 -0.17 -24.63 1.27
C LYS A 186 1.00 -24.44 0.29
N PRO A 187 2.07 -25.26 0.36
CA PRO A 187 3.11 -25.26 -0.67
C PRO A 187 2.49 -25.41 -2.06
N ALA A 188 3.02 -24.68 -3.04
CA ALA A 188 2.67 -24.96 -4.43
C ALA A 188 3.08 -26.42 -4.76
N ALA A 189 2.18 -27.18 -5.38
CA ALA A 189 2.52 -28.52 -5.83
C ALA A 189 3.75 -28.42 -6.76
N LYS A 190 4.79 -29.19 -6.44
CA LYS A 190 5.99 -29.29 -7.32
C LYS A 190 5.51 -29.73 -8.69
N PRO A 191 5.85 -29.05 -9.79
CA PRO A 191 5.49 -29.52 -11.13
C PRO A 191 5.95 -30.96 -11.27
N ALA A 192 5.03 -31.87 -11.64
CA ALA A 192 5.37 -33.25 -11.91
C ALA A 192 6.45 -33.26 -12.99
N ALA A 193 7.60 -33.88 -12.69
CA ALA A 193 8.67 -34.06 -13.65
C ALA A 193 8.07 -34.79 -14.87
N LYS A 194 8.12 -34.17 -16.04
CA LYS A 194 7.74 -34.82 -17.29
C LYS A 194 8.59 -36.09 -17.43
N SER A 195 7.93 -37.23 -17.28
CA SER A 195 8.52 -38.52 -17.58
C SER A 195 8.81 -38.54 -19.09
N THR A 196 10.06 -38.37 -19.49
CA THR A 196 10.53 -38.64 -20.83
C THR A 196 10.61 -40.16 -21.00
N THR A 197 9.54 -40.76 -21.48
CA THR A 197 9.56 -42.14 -21.94
C THR A 197 10.44 -42.19 -23.18
N LYS A 198 11.67 -42.68 -23.00
CA LYS A 198 12.60 -42.94 -24.09
C LYS A 198 12.12 -44.19 -24.78
N THR A 199 11.37 -44.06 -25.87
CA THR A 199 11.03 -45.15 -26.78
C THR A 199 12.32 -45.63 -27.47
N LYS A 200 12.74 -46.84 -27.14
CA LYS A 200 13.84 -47.54 -27.79
C LYS A 200 13.22 -48.25 -29.00
N GLY A 201 13.53 -47.77 -30.19
CA GLY A 201 13.35 -48.46 -31.47
C GLY A 201 14.69 -48.97 -31.93
#